data_1403aad2d3d5179c08d2ddfe49d8e722
#
_entry.id   1403aad2d3d5179c08d2ddfe49d8e722
#
_cell.length_a   1.000
_cell.length_b   1.000
_cell.length_c   1.000
_cell.angle_alpha   90.00
_cell.angle_beta   90.00
_cell.angle_gamma   90.00
#
_symmetry.space_group_name_H-M   'P 1'
#
loop_
_entity.id
_entity.type
_entity.pdbx_description
1 polymer ?
#
loop_
_entity_poly.entity_id
_entity_poly.type
_entity_poly.pdbx_seq_one_letter_code
_entity_poly.pdbx_strand_id
1 'polypeptide(L)'
;IPAEADIGSFGFSGSGPCLEESETRPVPSIEIAVRHGNLAYARHPVVVGHYQGDTVVSAEAVLDKQLGGALTRRLDLGIYPGRLGSNTIFLHDSPSAKPGGAVVVGLGRVGELSPGLLEESMRSALLDFALNVAHWPDKRFGDEGRPRSAAVSCLLIGTGAGGLPVGDALEAILRAAVAANRRLAEQELDSRVLIDRLEFLELYEDVAIAAADALSRVLQSDNLAGAVRWSAGAVEAGQAGRRRVRFEQPAEWYQRLEIKEDAGR
;
A
#
# COMPACT_ATOMS: atom_id res chain seq x y z
N ILE A 1 -29.06 -17.80 -66.60
CA ILE A 1 -27.81 -18.16 -65.89
C ILE A 1 -26.84 -17.00 -66.14
N PRO A 2 -26.59 -16.15 -65.20
CA PRO A 2 -25.55 -15.15 -65.32
C PRO A 2 -24.23 -15.66 -64.68
N ALA A 3 -23.14 -15.23 -65.31
CA ALA A 3 -21.76 -15.61 -65.13
C ALA A 3 -21.17 -15.26 -63.71
N GLU A 4 -20.24 -16.11 -63.29
CA GLU A 4 -19.39 -15.94 -62.12
C GLU A 4 -18.57 -14.66 -62.23
N ALA A 5 -18.65 -13.83 -61.22
CA ALA A 5 -17.80 -12.65 -61.04
C ALA A 5 -16.54 -13.05 -60.29
N ASP A 6 -15.42 -12.79 -60.91
CA ASP A 6 -14.06 -12.97 -60.47
C ASP A 6 -13.78 -12.16 -59.21
N ILE A 7 -13.50 -12.83 -58.09
CA ILE A 7 -13.10 -12.18 -56.84
C ILE A 7 -11.59 -11.97 -56.90
N GLY A 8 -11.21 -10.77 -57.35
CA GLY A 8 -9.83 -10.33 -57.33
C GLY A 8 -9.21 -10.38 -55.95
N SER A 9 -8.07 -11.05 -55.82
CA SER A 9 -7.22 -11.11 -54.63
C SER A 9 -6.75 -9.71 -54.23
N PHE A 10 -7.30 -9.16 -53.17
CA PHE A 10 -6.73 -7.98 -52.50
C PHE A 10 -5.49 -8.42 -51.73
N GLY A 11 -4.33 -8.25 -52.31
CA GLY A 11 -3.05 -8.31 -51.62
C GLY A 11 -2.92 -7.14 -50.65
N PHE A 12 -3.06 -7.44 -49.34
CA PHE A 12 -2.70 -6.49 -48.30
C PHE A 12 -1.16 -6.47 -48.19
N SER A 13 -0.50 -5.60 -48.93
CA SER A 13 0.87 -5.16 -48.69
C SER A 13 0.77 -3.96 -47.69
N GLY A 14 0.45 -4.26 -46.46
CA GLY A 14 0.52 -3.31 -45.36
C GLY A 14 1.82 -3.55 -44.63
N SER A 15 2.90 -2.84 -45.04
CA SER A 15 3.95 -2.45 -44.07
C SER A 15 3.29 -1.50 -43.08
N GLY A 16 2.67 -2.07 -42.05
CA GLY A 16 2.21 -1.31 -40.88
C GLY A 16 3.41 -0.57 -40.32
N PRO A 17 3.21 0.68 -39.81
CA PRO A 17 4.26 1.35 -39.13
C PRO A 17 4.71 0.44 -37.98
N CYS A 18 6.02 0.15 -37.96
CA CYS A 18 6.69 -0.43 -36.81
C CYS A 18 6.25 0.43 -35.65
N LEU A 19 5.52 -0.15 -34.69
CA LEU A 19 5.25 0.53 -33.42
C LEU A 19 6.64 0.81 -32.86
N GLU A 20 7.08 2.07 -32.99
CA GLU A 20 8.24 2.55 -32.27
C GLU A 20 7.99 2.15 -30.82
N GLU A 21 8.84 1.28 -30.28
CA GLU A 21 8.89 1.01 -28.86
C GLU A 21 9.08 2.38 -28.22
N SER A 22 7.99 2.90 -27.68
CA SER A 22 7.99 4.15 -26.92
C SER A 22 9.10 3.98 -25.91
N GLU A 23 10.20 4.74 -26.08
CA GLU A 23 11.27 4.81 -25.10
C GLU A 23 10.61 5.16 -23.78
N THR A 24 10.40 4.16 -22.94
CA THR A 24 9.76 4.32 -21.63
C THR A 24 10.68 5.23 -20.83
N ARG A 25 10.24 6.48 -20.67
CA ARG A 25 10.96 7.48 -19.86
C ARG A 25 11.26 6.85 -18.50
N PRO A 26 12.51 6.88 -18.01
CA PRO A 26 12.86 6.24 -16.75
C PRO A 26 12.06 6.89 -15.62
N VAL A 27 11.18 6.11 -14.99
CA VAL A 27 10.42 6.56 -13.82
C VAL A 27 11.38 6.62 -12.62
N PRO A 28 11.41 7.74 -11.87
CA PRO A 28 12.25 7.85 -10.69
C PRO A 28 11.99 6.72 -9.68
N SER A 29 13.06 6.21 -9.04
CA SER A 29 12.93 5.16 -8.04
C SER A 29 12.20 5.66 -6.79
N ILE A 30 11.34 4.80 -6.23
CA ILE A 30 10.65 5.05 -4.97
C ILE A 30 11.58 4.75 -3.81
N GLU A 31 11.75 5.69 -2.89
CA GLU A 31 12.50 5.46 -1.66
C GLU A 31 11.65 4.69 -0.66
N ILE A 32 12.16 3.54 -0.21
CA ILE A 32 11.47 2.68 0.75
C ILE A 32 12.13 2.84 2.11
N ALA A 33 11.28 2.88 3.16
CA ALA A 33 11.71 2.79 4.55
C ALA A 33 10.88 1.73 5.29
N VAL A 34 11.48 1.06 6.26
CA VAL A 34 10.78 0.22 7.24
C VAL A 34 10.98 0.85 8.62
N ARG A 35 9.90 1.15 9.29
CA ARG A 35 9.93 1.85 10.57
C ARG A 35 9.16 1.09 11.64
N HIS A 36 9.78 0.95 12.81
CA HIS A 36 9.14 0.46 14.02
C HIS A 36 8.57 1.63 14.83
N GLY A 37 7.25 1.79 14.89
CA GLY A 37 6.62 2.90 15.60
C GLY A 37 5.10 2.88 15.55
N ASN A 38 4.49 3.79 16.29
CA ASN A 38 3.04 3.97 16.32
C ASN A 38 2.60 4.90 15.18
N LEU A 39 1.55 4.51 14.46
CA LEU A 39 1.00 5.25 13.32
C LEU A 39 0.53 6.69 13.67
N ALA A 40 0.21 6.95 14.94
CA ALA A 40 -0.11 8.31 15.41
C ALA A 40 1.04 9.32 15.22
N TYR A 41 2.27 8.82 14.99
CA TYR A 41 3.46 9.62 14.72
C TYR A 41 4.00 9.42 13.31
N ALA A 42 3.18 8.88 12.40
CA ALA A 42 3.55 8.70 11.01
C ALA A 42 3.97 10.03 10.36
N ARG A 43 4.97 9.98 9.50
CA ARG A 43 5.50 11.18 8.82
C ARG A 43 4.60 11.64 7.69
N HIS A 44 3.93 10.68 7.04
CA HIS A 44 3.10 10.89 5.85
C HIS A 44 1.66 10.45 6.13
N PRO A 45 0.69 10.76 5.26
CA PRO A 45 -0.64 10.17 5.33
C PRO A 45 -0.56 8.65 5.39
N VAL A 46 -1.37 8.04 6.27
CA VAL A 46 -1.28 6.60 6.55
C VAL A 46 -2.24 5.83 5.66
N VAL A 47 -1.72 4.84 4.93
CA VAL A 47 -2.54 3.91 4.15
C VAL A 47 -2.94 2.73 5.03
N VAL A 48 -4.25 2.50 5.13
CA VAL A 48 -4.86 1.39 5.88
C VAL A 48 -5.88 0.66 5.03
N GLY A 49 -6.12 -0.60 5.34
CA GLY A 49 -7.14 -1.40 4.67
C GLY A 49 -8.40 -1.52 5.50
N HIS A 50 -9.57 -1.57 4.85
CA HIS A 50 -10.87 -1.80 5.47
C HIS A 50 -11.62 -2.93 4.76
N TYR A 51 -12.10 -3.92 5.52
CA TYR A 51 -12.91 -5.00 4.97
C TYR A 51 -14.39 -4.61 4.91
N GLN A 52 -15.06 -5.10 3.88
CA GLN A 52 -16.49 -4.84 3.70
C GLN A 52 -17.31 -5.41 4.87
N GLY A 53 -18.06 -4.55 5.53
CA GLY A 53 -18.92 -4.91 6.66
C GLY A 53 -18.25 -4.79 8.03
N ASP A 54 -16.98 -4.44 8.08
CA ASP A 54 -16.29 -4.13 9.33
C ASP A 54 -16.67 -2.75 9.89
N THR A 55 -16.25 -2.50 11.11
CA THR A 55 -16.34 -1.20 11.78
C THR A 55 -14.97 -0.54 11.86
N VAL A 56 -14.93 0.76 12.15
CA VAL A 56 -13.68 1.51 12.35
C VAL A 56 -13.01 1.09 13.67
N VAL A 57 -12.04 0.20 13.58
CA VAL A 57 -11.34 -0.40 14.74
C VAL A 57 -9.82 -0.37 14.57
N SER A 58 -9.08 -0.74 15.60
CA SER A 58 -7.61 -0.91 15.56
C SER A 58 -6.87 0.31 15.00
N ALA A 59 -6.18 0.17 13.89
CA ALA A 59 -5.42 1.23 13.23
C ALA A 59 -6.33 2.38 12.76
N GLU A 60 -7.48 2.04 12.18
CA GLU A 60 -8.46 3.03 11.72
C GLU A 60 -9.02 3.85 12.88
N ALA A 61 -9.29 3.26 14.05
CA ALA A 61 -9.77 3.97 15.22
C ALA A 61 -8.73 4.99 15.74
N VAL A 62 -7.44 4.68 15.62
CA VAL A 62 -6.37 5.64 15.96
C VAL A 62 -6.37 6.80 14.97
N LEU A 63 -6.48 6.52 13.67
CA LEU A 63 -6.57 7.55 12.63
C LEU A 63 -7.83 8.39 12.76
N ASP A 64 -8.97 7.76 13.03
CA ASP A 64 -10.25 8.43 13.21
C ASP A 64 -10.18 9.47 14.35
N LYS A 65 -9.57 9.10 15.47
CA LYS A 65 -9.32 10.01 16.59
C LYS A 65 -8.45 11.20 16.17
N GLN A 66 -7.37 10.98 15.38
CA GLN A 66 -6.47 12.03 14.93
C GLN A 66 -7.16 12.95 13.89
N LEU A 67 -8.08 12.41 13.11
CA LEU A 67 -8.85 13.11 12.08
C LEU A 67 -10.23 13.62 12.58
N GLY A 68 -10.41 13.72 13.90
CA GLY A 68 -11.61 14.28 14.51
C GLY A 68 -12.90 13.52 14.19
N GLY A 69 -12.84 12.18 14.08
CA GLY A 69 -14.00 11.32 13.80
C GLY A 69 -14.44 11.30 12.32
N ALA A 70 -13.55 11.65 11.40
CA ALA A 70 -13.90 11.74 9.98
C ALA A 70 -14.19 10.38 9.34
N LEU A 71 -13.49 9.31 9.77
CA LEU A 71 -13.68 7.96 9.27
C LEU A 71 -15.04 7.42 9.71
N THR A 72 -15.33 7.50 11.01
CA THR A 72 -16.61 7.06 11.58
C THR A 72 -17.79 7.79 10.95
N ARG A 73 -17.71 9.12 10.80
CA ARG A 73 -18.79 9.88 10.13
C ARG A 73 -19.04 9.38 8.71
N ARG A 74 -18.01 9.00 7.96
CA ARG A 74 -18.17 8.49 6.61
C ARG A 74 -18.76 7.08 6.57
N LEU A 75 -18.42 6.25 7.57
CA LEU A 75 -19.03 4.94 7.77
C LEU A 75 -20.53 5.06 8.08
N ASP A 76 -20.91 5.95 8.98
CA ASP A 76 -22.31 6.21 9.36
C ASP A 76 -23.15 6.71 8.18
N LEU A 77 -22.52 7.45 7.25
CA LEU A 77 -23.17 7.88 6.01
C LEU A 77 -23.28 6.78 4.94
N GLY A 78 -22.72 5.58 5.18
CA GLY A 78 -22.76 4.47 4.23
C GLY A 78 -21.88 4.65 2.98
N ILE A 79 -20.91 5.57 3.03
CA ILE A 79 -19.99 5.88 1.92
C ILE A 79 -18.52 5.59 2.27
N TYR A 80 -18.28 4.75 3.27
CA TYR A 80 -16.95 4.31 3.64
C TYR A 80 -16.48 3.17 2.72
N PRO A 81 -15.20 3.16 2.33
CA PRO A 81 -14.71 2.13 1.41
C PRO A 81 -14.70 0.75 2.09
N GLY A 82 -14.98 -0.28 1.33
CA GLY A 82 -14.96 -1.66 1.80
C GLY A 82 -14.87 -2.64 0.63
N ARG A 83 -15.49 -2.30 -0.51
CA ARG A 83 -15.39 -3.11 -1.72
C ARG A 83 -13.98 -3.03 -2.30
N LEU A 84 -13.52 -4.12 -2.92
CA LEU A 84 -12.27 -4.14 -3.67
C LEU A 84 -12.20 -2.95 -4.64
N GLY A 85 -11.04 -2.30 -4.72
CA GLY A 85 -10.80 -1.14 -5.57
C GLY A 85 -11.44 0.17 -5.11
N SER A 86 -12.28 0.16 -4.06
CA SER A 86 -12.78 1.41 -3.45
C SER A 86 -11.71 2.01 -2.53
N ASN A 87 -11.67 3.33 -2.47
CA ASN A 87 -10.78 4.03 -1.54
C ASN A 87 -11.38 5.36 -1.11
N THR A 88 -10.82 5.94 -0.08
CA THR A 88 -11.15 7.29 0.36
C THR A 88 -9.95 7.96 1.01
N ILE A 89 -9.74 9.23 0.69
CA ILE A 89 -8.63 10.04 1.18
C ILE A 89 -9.16 11.03 2.21
N PHE A 90 -8.49 11.09 3.35
CA PHE A 90 -8.71 12.04 4.43
C PHE A 90 -7.41 12.80 4.65
N LEU A 91 -7.40 14.09 4.42
CA LEU A 91 -6.25 14.94 4.73
C LEU A 91 -6.58 15.81 5.94
N HIS A 92 -5.61 15.94 6.84
CA HIS A 92 -5.76 16.81 7.98
C HIS A 92 -5.71 18.27 7.53
N ASP A 93 -6.53 19.15 8.11
CA ASP A 93 -6.56 20.57 7.75
C ASP A 93 -5.23 21.26 8.02
N SER A 94 -4.54 20.89 9.10
CA SER A 94 -3.22 21.43 9.44
C SER A 94 -2.12 20.70 8.68
N PRO A 95 -1.28 21.41 7.91
CA PRO A 95 -0.13 20.82 7.20
C PRO A 95 0.92 20.17 8.12
N SER A 96 1.00 20.63 9.38
CA SER A 96 1.97 20.14 10.37
C SER A 96 1.45 18.96 11.18
N ALA A 97 0.19 18.55 11.00
CA ALA A 97 -0.40 17.44 11.74
C ALA A 97 0.31 16.11 11.44
N LYS A 98 0.37 15.26 12.45
CA LYS A 98 0.87 13.89 12.35
C LYS A 98 -0.16 12.92 12.92
N PRO A 99 -0.58 11.95 12.10
CA PRO A 99 -0.34 11.82 10.66
C PRO A 99 -1.00 12.94 9.86
N GLY A 100 -0.44 13.26 8.68
CA GLY A 100 -1.00 14.30 7.79
C GLY A 100 -2.34 13.92 7.15
N GLY A 101 -2.82 12.69 7.37
CA GLY A 101 -4.06 12.17 6.82
C GLY A 101 -4.14 10.65 6.85
N ALA A 102 -5.15 10.12 6.18
CA ALA A 102 -5.34 8.70 5.96
C ALA A 102 -5.79 8.42 4.52
N VAL A 103 -5.35 7.30 3.98
CA VAL A 103 -5.88 6.71 2.74
C VAL A 103 -6.45 5.35 3.11
N VAL A 104 -7.77 5.22 3.05
CA VAL A 104 -8.45 3.96 3.38
C VAL A 104 -8.72 3.19 2.10
N VAL A 105 -8.27 1.93 2.06
CA VAL A 105 -8.37 1.05 0.89
C VAL A 105 -9.38 -0.06 1.18
N GLY A 106 -10.36 -0.24 0.33
CA GLY A 106 -11.33 -1.33 0.42
C GLY A 106 -10.70 -2.67 0.03
N LEU A 107 -10.82 -3.67 0.89
CA LEU A 107 -10.20 -4.99 0.76
C LEU A 107 -11.20 -6.10 0.36
N GLY A 108 -12.46 -5.76 0.13
CA GLY A 108 -13.50 -6.77 -0.11
C GLY A 108 -13.87 -7.50 1.16
N ARG A 109 -14.35 -8.74 1.05
CA ARG A 109 -14.69 -9.57 2.21
C ARG A 109 -13.46 -10.24 2.79
N VAL A 110 -13.48 -10.47 4.09
CA VAL A 110 -12.42 -11.26 4.76
C VAL A 110 -12.34 -12.65 4.12
N GLY A 111 -11.11 -13.08 3.78
CA GLY A 111 -10.85 -14.36 3.13
C GLY A 111 -10.85 -14.34 1.59
N GLU A 112 -11.26 -13.25 0.97
CA GLU A 112 -11.24 -13.10 -0.50
C GLU A 112 -9.97 -12.39 -1.01
N LEU A 113 -9.21 -11.75 -0.12
CA LEU A 113 -8.03 -10.97 -0.49
C LEU A 113 -6.88 -11.88 -0.96
N SER A 114 -6.36 -11.61 -2.14
CA SER A 114 -5.13 -12.21 -2.66
C SER A 114 -4.06 -11.12 -2.91
N PRO A 115 -2.78 -11.46 -3.07
CA PRO A 115 -1.75 -10.49 -3.39
C PRO A 115 -2.07 -9.64 -4.63
N GLY A 116 -2.61 -10.25 -5.70
CA GLY A 116 -3.01 -9.53 -6.92
C GLY A 116 -4.17 -8.56 -6.70
N LEU A 117 -5.18 -8.93 -5.90
CA LEU A 117 -6.29 -8.04 -5.54
C LEU A 117 -5.83 -6.90 -4.63
N LEU A 118 -4.88 -7.17 -3.74
CA LEU A 118 -4.24 -6.12 -2.92
C LEU A 118 -3.46 -5.14 -3.81
N GLU A 119 -2.66 -5.66 -4.74
CA GLU A 119 -1.90 -4.83 -5.70
C GLU A 119 -2.83 -3.90 -6.48
N GLU A 120 -3.93 -4.43 -7.02
CA GLU A 120 -4.89 -3.64 -7.80
C GLU A 120 -5.57 -2.55 -6.96
N SER A 121 -6.07 -2.91 -5.77
CA SER A 121 -6.71 -1.96 -4.85
C SER A 121 -5.75 -0.87 -4.38
N MET A 122 -4.52 -1.25 -4.04
CA MET A 122 -3.47 -0.31 -3.63
C MET A 122 -3.07 0.61 -4.78
N ARG A 123 -2.90 0.09 -6.00
CA ARG A 123 -2.58 0.91 -7.17
C ARG A 123 -3.64 1.97 -7.42
N SER A 124 -4.93 1.60 -7.37
CA SER A 124 -6.04 2.55 -7.50
C SER A 124 -5.98 3.63 -6.43
N ALA A 125 -5.82 3.25 -5.17
CA ALA A 125 -5.77 4.19 -4.05
C ALA A 125 -4.57 5.13 -4.11
N LEU A 126 -3.40 4.64 -4.50
CA LEU A 126 -2.19 5.44 -4.65
C LEU A 126 -2.29 6.42 -5.83
N LEU A 127 -2.92 6.02 -6.94
CA LEU A 127 -3.21 6.92 -8.07
C LEU A 127 -4.17 8.04 -7.64
N ASP A 128 -5.29 7.69 -6.99
CA ASP A 128 -6.24 8.69 -6.50
C ASP A 128 -5.57 9.65 -5.50
N PHE A 129 -4.73 9.13 -4.61
CA PHE A 129 -3.97 9.97 -3.68
C PHE A 129 -3.00 10.91 -4.42
N ALA A 130 -2.22 10.40 -5.38
CA ALA A 130 -1.31 11.21 -6.17
C ALA A 130 -2.05 12.31 -6.95
N LEU A 131 -3.19 12.00 -7.58
CA LEU A 131 -4.00 12.99 -8.28
C LEU A 131 -4.55 14.07 -7.33
N ASN A 132 -4.98 13.69 -6.13
CA ASN A 132 -5.36 14.65 -5.10
C ASN A 132 -4.20 15.56 -4.71
N VAL A 133 -3.01 15.00 -4.48
CA VAL A 133 -1.78 15.76 -4.18
C VAL A 133 -1.43 16.72 -5.32
N ALA A 134 -1.54 16.30 -6.57
CA ALA A 134 -1.25 17.13 -7.74
C ALA A 134 -2.11 18.41 -7.79
N HIS A 135 -3.34 18.33 -7.30
CA HIS A 135 -4.31 19.44 -7.31
C HIS A 135 -4.41 20.19 -5.98
N TRP A 136 -3.78 19.69 -4.92
CA TRP A 136 -3.88 20.30 -3.59
C TRP A 136 -3.12 21.63 -3.55
N PRO A 137 -3.74 22.73 -3.12
CA PRO A 137 -3.09 24.06 -3.16
C PRO A 137 -1.99 24.26 -2.12
N ASP A 138 -1.85 23.32 -1.20
CA ASP A 138 -0.98 23.40 -0.03
C ASP A 138 0.47 23.00 -0.36
N LYS A 139 1.44 23.70 0.22
CA LYS A 139 2.88 23.41 0.08
C LYS A 139 3.35 22.17 0.83
N ARG A 140 2.49 21.48 1.59
CA ARG A 140 2.85 20.25 2.33
C ARG A 140 3.40 19.13 1.46
N PHE A 141 3.08 19.15 0.17
CA PHE A 141 3.49 18.13 -0.80
C PHE A 141 4.60 18.60 -1.75
N GLY A 142 5.24 19.73 -1.47
CA GLY A 142 6.35 20.24 -2.23
C GLY A 142 6.19 21.69 -2.73
N ASP A 143 7.26 22.21 -3.27
CA ASP A 143 7.34 23.56 -3.80
C ASP A 143 6.96 23.63 -5.29
N GLU A 144 6.64 24.81 -5.77
CA GLU A 144 6.39 25.06 -7.18
C GLU A 144 7.64 24.79 -8.05
N GLY A 145 7.45 24.19 -9.21
CA GLY A 145 8.52 23.91 -10.17
C GLY A 145 9.20 22.54 -10.01
N ARG A 146 8.75 21.70 -9.06
CA ARG A 146 9.14 20.30 -8.94
C ARG A 146 7.90 19.42 -8.84
N PRO A 147 7.99 18.12 -9.21
CA PRO A 147 6.91 17.19 -8.95
C PRO A 147 6.58 17.17 -7.46
N ARG A 148 5.29 17.18 -7.12
CA ARG A 148 4.84 17.06 -5.73
C ARG A 148 5.10 15.66 -5.21
N SER A 149 5.48 15.56 -3.96
CA SER A 149 5.71 14.27 -3.28
C SER A 149 4.40 13.70 -2.76
N ALA A 150 3.94 12.60 -3.35
CA ALA A 150 2.83 11.78 -2.85
C ALA A 150 3.35 10.67 -1.91
N ALA A 151 4.18 11.06 -0.93
CA ALA A 151 4.74 10.14 0.05
C ALA A 151 3.65 9.60 0.98
N VAL A 152 3.73 8.29 1.31
CA VAL A 152 2.77 7.61 2.21
C VAL A 152 3.48 6.76 3.26
N SER A 153 2.86 6.66 4.44
CA SER A 153 3.18 5.64 5.43
C SER A 153 2.16 4.52 5.32
N CYS A 154 2.59 3.29 5.09
CA CYS A 154 1.71 2.15 4.82
C CYS A 154 1.84 1.10 5.92
N LEU A 155 0.73 0.57 6.42
CA LEU A 155 0.74 -0.65 7.21
C LEU A 155 0.89 -1.86 6.27
N LEU A 156 1.32 -3.01 6.81
CA LEU A 156 1.30 -4.28 6.07
C LEU A 156 -0.14 -4.79 5.92
N ILE A 157 -0.83 -4.20 4.96
CA ILE A 157 -2.25 -4.46 4.70
C ILE A 157 -2.44 -5.92 4.26
N GLY A 158 -3.47 -6.57 4.79
CA GLY A 158 -3.82 -7.96 4.48
C GLY A 158 -3.12 -9.01 5.34
N THR A 159 -2.10 -8.67 6.12
CA THR A 159 -1.34 -9.62 6.95
C THR A 159 -2.06 -10.02 8.26
N GLY A 160 -3.07 -9.25 8.66
CA GLY A 160 -3.91 -9.56 9.82
C GLY A 160 -5.05 -10.53 9.46
N ALA A 161 -6.29 -10.05 9.48
CA ALA A 161 -7.49 -10.83 9.15
C ALA A 161 -7.47 -11.41 7.71
N GLY A 162 -6.73 -10.80 6.79
CA GLY A 162 -6.56 -11.31 5.42
C GLY A 162 -5.64 -12.52 5.29
N GLY A 163 -4.82 -12.80 6.28
CA GLY A 163 -3.95 -13.99 6.32
C GLY A 163 -2.83 -14.00 5.27
N LEU A 164 -2.56 -12.89 4.60
CA LEU A 164 -1.47 -12.81 3.62
C LEU A 164 -0.10 -12.90 4.33
N PRO A 165 0.85 -13.67 3.78
CA PRO A 165 2.23 -13.62 4.23
C PRO A 165 2.80 -12.20 4.12
N VAL A 166 3.66 -11.80 5.06
CA VAL A 166 4.28 -10.46 5.10
C VAL A 166 4.99 -10.14 3.77
N GLY A 167 5.72 -11.11 3.21
CA GLY A 167 6.43 -10.92 1.94
C GLY A 167 5.50 -10.63 0.77
N ASP A 168 4.41 -11.39 0.66
CA ASP A 168 3.45 -11.26 -0.44
C ASP A 168 2.69 -9.92 -0.37
N ALA A 169 2.29 -9.51 0.84
CA ALA A 169 1.64 -8.24 1.06
C ALA A 169 2.58 -7.06 0.74
N LEU A 170 3.83 -7.13 1.21
CA LEU A 170 4.85 -6.12 0.95
C LEU A 170 5.15 -6.00 -0.54
N GLU A 171 5.37 -7.12 -1.23
CA GLU A 171 5.63 -7.14 -2.68
C GLU A 171 4.45 -6.57 -3.48
N ALA A 172 3.21 -6.96 -3.15
CA ALA A 172 2.00 -6.43 -3.78
C ALA A 172 1.89 -4.90 -3.63
N ILE A 173 2.17 -4.37 -2.44
CA ILE A 173 2.16 -2.92 -2.18
C ILE A 173 3.25 -2.20 -2.97
N LEU A 174 4.46 -2.75 -3.05
CA LEU A 174 5.56 -2.18 -3.83
C LEU A 174 5.24 -2.16 -5.33
N ARG A 175 4.73 -3.27 -5.86
CA ARG A 175 4.29 -3.38 -7.27
C ARG A 175 3.21 -2.36 -7.59
N ALA A 176 2.24 -2.20 -6.69
CA ALA A 176 1.18 -1.20 -6.82
C ALA A 176 1.74 0.22 -6.94
N ALA A 177 2.70 0.59 -6.10
CA ALA A 177 3.32 1.92 -6.12
C ALA A 177 4.12 2.15 -7.41
N VAL A 178 4.90 1.17 -7.85
CA VAL A 178 5.64 1.24 -9.12
C VAL A 178 4.69 1.33 -10.31
N ALA A 179 3.64 0.53 -10.33
CA ALA A 179 2.63 0.56 -11.39
C ALA A 179 1.86 1.89 -11.41
N ALA A 180 1.59 2.49 -10.24
CA ALA A 180 0.97 3.81 -10.17
C ALA A 180 1.88 4.89 -10.78
N ASN A 181 3.18 4.92 -10.45
CA ASN A 181 4.11 5.87 -11.06
C ASN A 181 4.25 5.68 -12.59
N ARG A 182 4.24 4.43 -13.07
CA ARG A 182 4.22 4.16 -14.53
C ARG A 182 2.99 4.76 -15.18
N ARG A 183 1.81 4.59 -14.56
CA ARG A 183 0.56 5.19 -15.07
C ARG A 183 0.60 6.71 -15.06
N LEU A 184 1.19 7.34 -14.03
CA LEU A 184 1.38 8.79 -14.01
C LEU A 184 2.30 9.24 -15.15
N ALA A 185 3.39 8.52 -15.42
CA ALA A 185 4.30 8.82 -16.53
C ALA A 185 3.65 8.62 -17.91
N GLU A 186 2.88 7.54 -18.11
CA GLU A 186 2.11 7.31 -19.35
C GLU A 186 1.11 8.43 -19.67
N GLN A 187 0.64 9.13 -18.64
CA GLN A 187 -0.28 10.27 -18.77
C GLN A 187 0.43 11.64 -18.64
N GLU A 188 1.76 11.66 -18.69
CA GLU A 188 2.59 12.87 -18.56
C GLU A 188 2.36 13.66 -17.25
N LEU A 189 1.87 12.98 -16.21
CA LEU A 189 1.60 13.59 -14.90
C LEU A 189 2.80 13.46 -13.94
N ASP A 190 3.82 12.71 -14.29
CA ASP A 190 5.04 12.52 -13.51
C ASP A 190 5.82 13.83 -13.27
N SER A 191 5.67 14.80 -14.16
CA SER A 191 6.20 16.16 -13.96
C SER A 191 5.44 16.96 -12.88
N ARG A 192 4.24 16.55 -12.50
CA ARG A 192 3.39 17.22 -11.50
C ARG A 192 3.43 16.55 -10.14
N VAL A 193 3.41 15.22 -10.11
CA VAL A 193 3.34 14.41 -8.89
C VAL A 193 4.03 13.07 -9.08
N LEU A 194 4.67 12.60 -8.02
CA LEU A 194 5.27 11.27 -7.95
C LEU A 194 5.02 10.66 -6.59
N ILE A 195 4.83 9.34 -6.56
CA ILE A 195 4.97 8.55 -5.34
C ILE A 195 6.47 8.31 -5.19
N ASP A 196 7.14 9.21 -4.48
CA ASP A 196 8.61 9.22 -4.35
C ASP A 196 9.09 8.49 -3.10
N ARG A 197 8.19 8.29 -2.12
CA ARG A 197 8.50 7.62 -0.86
C ARG A 197 7.35 6.77 -0.36
N LEU A 198 7.69 5.55 0.09
CA LEU A 198 6.77 4.64 0.78
C LEU A 198 7.45 4.13 2.06
N GLU A 199 6.86 4.43 3.21
CA GLU A 199 7.33 4.01 4.52
C GLU A 199 6.42 2.88 5.04
N PHE A 200 6.96 1.67 5.26
CA PHE A 200 6.25 0.64 6.01
C PHE A 200 6.37 0.95 7.50
N LEU A 201 5.24 1.15 8.15
CA LEU A 201 5.19 1.53 9.56
C LEU A 201 4.51 0.45 10.38
N GLU A 202 5.26 -0.19 11.27
CA GLU A 202 4.78 -1.29 12.09
C GLU A 202 4.91 -1.00 13.59
N LEU A 203 3.82 -1.24 14.32
CA LEU A 203 3.76 -1.00 15.75
C LEU A 203 4.66 -1.95 16.54
N TYR A 204 4.78 -3.19 16.08
CA TYR A 204 5.53 -4.25 16.76
C TYR A 204 6.87 -4.49 16.10
N GLU A 205 7.95 -4.54 16.91
CA GLU A 205 9.33 -4.68 16.45
C GLU A 205 9.55 -5.95 15.63
N ASP A 206 8.98 -7.07 16.06
CA ASP A 206 9.08 -8.36 15.37
C ASP A 206 8.46 -8.33 13.97
N VAL A 207 7.36 -7.59 13.80
CA VAL A 207 6.73 -7.42 12.48
C VAL A 207 7.55 -6.48 11.59
N ALA A 208 8.11 -5.41 12.15
CA ALA A 208 9.00 -4.51 11.42
C ALA A 208 10.27 -5.23 10.94
N ILE A 209 10.85 -6.11 11.77
CA ILE A 209 12.00 -6.95 11.38
C ILE A 209 11.59 -7.91 10.24
N ALA A 210 10.44 -8.59 10.37
CA ALA A 210 9.94 -9.47 9.32
C ALA A 210 9.69 -8.72 8.00
N ALA A 211 9.21 -7.48 8.06
CA ALA A 211 9.05 -6.62 6.89
C ALA A 211 10.40 -6.26 6.26
N ALA A 212 11.40 -5.92 7.05
CA ALA A 212 12.76 -5.61 6.57
C ALA A 212 13.41 -6.83 5.89
N ASP A 213 13.28 -8.01 6.48
CA ASP A 213 13.76 -9.28 5.90
C ASP A 213 13.03 -9.61 4.58
N ALA A 214 11.72 -9.40 4.53
CA ALA A 214 10.94 -9.57 3.31
C ALA A 214 11.37 -8.56 2.23
N LEU A 215 11.54 -7.29 2.58
CA LEU A 215 12.03 -6.26 1.68
C LEU A 215 13.39 -6.60 1.09
N SER A 216 14.32 -7.08 1.91
CA SER A 216 15.65 -7.51 1.45
C SER A 216 15.57 -8.61 0.39
N ARG A 217 14.65 -9.57 0.54
CA ARG A 217 14.41 -10.64 -0.44
C ARG A 217 13.78 -10.13 -1.72
N VAL A 218 12.78 -9.27 -1.61
CA VAL A 218 12.07 -8.68 -2.76
C VAL A 218 12.99 -7.82 -3.61
N LEU A 219 13.90 -7.06 -2.97
CA LEU A 219 14.89 -6.23 -3.70
C LEU A 219 15.97 -7.03 -4.42
N GLN A 220 16.16 -8.30 -4.05
CA GLN A 220 17.06 -9.22 -4.78
C GLN A 220 16.40 -9.82 -6.03
N SER A 221 15.09 -9.66 -6.20
CA SER A 221 14.37 -10.11 -7.38
C SER A 221 14.44 -9.06 -8.49
N ASP A 222 14.57 -9.50 -9.74
CA ASP A 222 14.68 -8.60 -10.90
C ASP A 222 13.41 -7.76 -11.16
N ASN A 223 12.28 -8.15 -10.60
CA ASN A 223 10.97 -7.56 -10.90
C ASN A 223 10.83 -6.09 -10.45
N LEU A 224 11.57 -5.67 -9.42
CA LEU A 224 11.53 -4.31 -8.86
C LEU A 224 12.90 -3.61 -8.92
N ALA A 225 13.88 -4.23 -9.58
CA ALA A 225 15.23 -3.71 -9.73
C ALA A 225 15.20 -2.31 -10.36
N GLY A 226 15.85 -1.35 -9.70
CA GLY A 226 15.90 0.05 -10.16
C GLY A 226 14.63 0.87 -9.92
N ALA A 227 13.47 0.25 -9.73
CA ALA A 227 12.21 0.96 -9.48
C ALA A 227 12.01 1.35 -8.01
N VAL A 228 12.66 0.65 -7.08
CA VAL A 228 12.61 0.91 -5.65
C VAL A 228 14.01 0.93 -5.06
N ARG A 229 14.20 1.73 -4.00
CA ARG A 229 15.48 1.87 -3.30
C ARG A 229 15.27 1.90 -1.79
N TRP A 230 15.95 1.03 -1.07
CA TRP A 230 15.99 1.04 0.38
C TRP A 230 17.36 1.50 0.88
N SER A 231 17.49 2.80 1.14
CA SER A 231 18.77 3.41 1.46
C SER A 231 19.24 3.12 2.89
N ALA A 232 18.33 2.94 3.84
CA ALA A 232 18.70 2.68 5.24
C ALA A 232 19.25 1.26 5.46
N GLY A 233 18.78 0.25 4.71
CA GLY A 233 19.18 -1.15 4.85
C GLY A 233 18.84 -1.79 6.20
N ALA A 234 18.10 -1.08 7.06
CA ALA A 234 17.73 -1.51 8.40
C ALA A 234 16.39 -0.89 8.83
N VAL A 235 15.81 -1.45 9.90
CA VAL A 235 14.60 -0.89 10.52
C VAL A 235 14.93 0.43 11.22
N GLU A 236 14.24 1.49 10.83
CA GLU A 236 14.35 2.79 11.48
C GLU A 236 13.55 2.82 12.79
N ALA A 237 14.10 3.45 13.83
CA ALA A 237 13.38 3.70 15.07
C ALA A 237 12.33 4.81 14.86
N GLY A 238 11.07 4.51 15.17
CA GLY A 238 9.96 5.44 15.26
C GLY A 238 9.61 5.77 16.72
N GLN A 239 8.51 6.49 16.92
CA GLN A 239 8.02 6.81 18.26
C GLN A 239 6.98 5.80 18.74
N ALA A 240 6.98 5.50 20.05
CA ALA A 240 5.98 4.64 20.71
C ALA A 240 5.76 3.26 20.05
N GLY A 241 6.79 2.69 19.48
CA GLY A 241 6.81 1.30 19.05
C GLY A 241 6.68 0.34 20.24
N ARG A 242 6.22 -0.88 19.99
CA ARG A 242 6.01 -1.91 21.00
C ARG A 242 6.89 -3.12 20.73
N ARG A 243 7.34 -3.75 21.80
CA ARG A 243 8.03 -5.03 21.75
C ARG A 243 7.09 -6.12 22.25
N ARG A 244 7.04 -7.23 21.55
CA ARG A 244 6.41 -8.46 22.04
C ARG A 244 7.51 -9.38 22.56
N VAL A 245 7.36 -9.86 23.77
CA VAL A 245 8.16 -10.98 24.24
C VAL A 245 7.46 -12.23 23.71
N ARG A 246 8.00 -12.85 22.68
CA ARG A 246 7.61 -14.20 22.30
C ARG A 246 8.31 -15.13 23.28
N PHE A 247 7.54 -15.72 24.16
CA PHE A 247 8.02 -16.94 24.84
C PHE A 247 7.97 -18.02 23.75
N GLU A 248 9.13 -18.44 23.25
CA GLU A 248 9.22 -19.73 22.59
C GLU A 248 8.96 -20.78 23.67
N GLN A 249 7.71 -21.16 23.77
CA GLN A 249 7.33 -22.26 24.64
C GLN A 249 7.87 -23.51 23.96
N PRO A 250 8.76 -24.32 24.64
CA PRO A 250 9.15 -25.59 24.08
C PRO A 250 7.87 -26.34 23.75
N ALA A 251 7.83 -27.04 22.60
CA ALA A 251 6.65 -27.79 22.14
C ALA A 251 6.09 -28.77 23.17
N GLU A 252 6.83 -29.05 24.21
CA GLU A 252 6.52 -29.97 25.29
C GLU A 252 5.93 -29.33 26.57
N TRP A 253 5.80 -28.01 26.66
CA TRP A 253 5.38 -27.40 27.92
C TRP A 253 3.95 -27.74 28.34
N TYR A 254 3.03 -28.02 27.42
CA TYR A 254 1.67 -28.48 27.71
C TYR A 254 1.60 -29.97 28.11
N GLN A 255 2.64 -30.75 27.88
CA GLN A 255 2.75 -32.13 28.37
C GLN A 255 3.13 -32.22 29.86
N ARG A 256 3.51 -31.09 30.48
CA ARG A 256 3.89 -30.98 31.88
C ARG A 256 2.81 -30.37 32.78
N LEU A 257 1.58 -30.20 32.33
CA LEU A 257 0.44 -29.83 33.17
C LEU A 257 0.05 -31.06 34.03
N GLU A 258 0.74 -31.25 35.14
CA GLU A 258 0.28 -32.15 36.22
C GLU A 258 -0.91 -31.45 36.90
N ILE A 259 -2.13 -31.90 36.61
CA ILE A 259 -3.31 -31.58 37.40
C ILE A 259 -3.18 -32.41 38.71
N LYS A 260 -2.69 -31.83 39.78
CA LYS A 260 -2.80 -32.40 41.12
C LYS A 260 -4.22 -32.14 41.59
N GLU A 261 -5.07 -33.18 41.57
CA GLU A 261 -6.26 -33.17 42.36
C GLU A 261 -5.85 -33.11 43.85
N ASP A 262 -6.13 -31.98 44.48
CA ASP A 262 -6.05 -31.89 45.92
C ASP A 262 -7.18 -32.73 46.48
N ALA A 263 -6.87 -33.92 46.94
CA ALA A 263 -7.81 -34.79 47.67
C ALA A 263 -8.14 -34.07 48.96
N GLY A 264 -9.21 -33.26 48.92
CA GLY A 264 -9.73 -32.51 50.06
C GLY A 264 -10.02 -33.47 51.22
N ARG A 265 -9.48 -33.13 52.38
CA ARG A 265 -9.93 -33.63 53.65
C ARG A 265 -11.19 -32.88 54.10
#